data_b023c3f9949da5ffac9fd24bf327747a
#
_entry.id   b023c3f9949da5ffac9fd24bf327747a
#
_cell.length_a   1.000
_cell.length_b   1.000
_cell.length_c   1.000
_cell.angle_alpha   90.00
_cell.angle_beta   90.00
_cell.angle_gamma   90.00
#
_symmetry.space_group_name_H-M   'P 1'
#
loop_
_entity.id
_entity.type
_entity.pdbx_description
1 polymer ?
#
loop_
_entity_poly.entity_id
_entity_poly.type
_entity_poly.pdbx_seq_one_letter_code
_entity_poly.pdbx_strand_id
1 'polypeptide(L)'
;MKRTYPTTPLWVKLTAGAALTAAVVWWITDWRDRRGNERRLGAIASQIAGRPVEVHCPGPLARLIGWDIVEGSVRFRADGTPHDETKIRKQSCAELDALAEGRRAKELACVGRTGIACGRHGRETVMAVDVLSHESWHLRGVIDEAEAECRSLQTMAWTAQQLGATAEQGRAMALAQFNGAYREMPEQYRSGACADGAALDLRPDDDRFP
;
A
#
# COMPACT_ATOMS: atom_id res chain seq x y z
N MET A 1 33.04 -46.93 31.04
CA MET A 1 32.85 -46.69 29.63
C MET A 1 32.80 -45.17 29.40
N LYS A 2 33.83 -44.57 28.79
CA LYS A 2 33.85 -43.16 28.41
C LYS A 2 33.12 -43.02 27.07
N ARG A 3 31.95 -42.32 27.03
CA ARG A 3 31.26 -41.99 25.78
C ARG A 3 32.05 -40.89 25.08
N THR A 4 32.69 -41.20 23.97
CA THR A 4 33.27 -40.21 23.05
C THR A 4 32.15 -39.67 22.20
N TYR A 5 31.81 -38.38 22.37
CA TYR A 5 30.89 -37.69 21.49
C TYR A 5 31.61 -37.36 20.16
N PRO A 6 30.99 -37.61 18.99
CA PRO A 6 31.61 -37.27 17.71
C PRO A 6 31.77 -35.75 17.65
N THR A 7 33.01 -35.30 17.41
CA THR A 7 33.27 -33.86 17.17
C THR A 7 32.78 -33.47 15.81
N THR A 8 31.88 -32.46 15.71
CA THR A 8 31.42 -31.93 14.43
C THR A 8 32.60 -31.40 13.62
N PRO A 9 32.75 -31.80 12.35
CA PRO A 9 33.89 -31.41 11.52
C PRO A 9 33.92 -29.89 11.31
N LEU A 10 35.11 -29.32 11.13
CA LEU A 10 35.36 -27.88 11.03
C LEU A 10 34.52 -27.21 9.90
N TRP A 11 34.38 -27.89 8.75
CA TRP A 11 33.61 -27.38 7.62
C TRP A 11 32.11 -27.19 7.93
N VAL A 12 31.52 -28.05 8.78
CA VAL A 12 30.12 -27.90 9.24
C VAL A 12 29.97 -26.66 10.12
N LYS A 13 30.96 -26.36 10.96
CA LYS A 13 30.95 -25.14 11.79
C LYS A 13 31.12 -23.88 10.94
N LEU A 14 31.96 -23.91 9.91
CA LEU A 14 32.18 -22.78 8.97
C LEU A 14 30.95 -22.52 8.11
N THR A 15 30.29 -23.55 7.57
CA THR A 15 29.10 -23.41 6.77
C THR A 15 27.90 -22.91 7.61
N ALA A 16 27.76 -23.42 8.83
CA ALA A 16 26.73 -22.95 9.77
C ALA A 16 26.96 -21.47 10.14
N GLY A 17 28.20 -21.06 10.40
CA GLY A 17 28.55 -19.67 10.68
C GLY A 17 28.23 -18.73 9.51
N ALA A 18 28.62 -19.10 8.28
CA ALA A 18 28.31 -18.32 7.09
C ALA A 18 26.81 -18.18 6.83
N ALA A 19 26.05 -19.27 7.02
CA ALA A 19 24.59 -19.25 6.86
C ALA A 19 23.91 -18.32 7.89
N LEU A 20 24.38 -18.34 9.14
CA LEU A 20 23.86 -17.48 10.21
C LEU A 20 24.16 -16.01 9.93
N THR A 21 25.38 -15.70 9.46
CA THR A 21 25.76 -14.32 9.10
C THR A 21 24.91 -13.82 7.93
N ALA A 22 24.73 -14.63 6.88
CA ALA A 22 23.88 -14.28 5.76
C ALA A 22 22.42 -14.03 6.17
N ALA A 23 21.87 -14.87 7.06
CA ALA A 23 20.51 -14.70 7.58
C ALA A 23 20.36 -13.41 8.42
N VAL A 24 21.34 -13.07 9.24
CA VAL A 24 21.33 -11.84 10.04
C VAL A 24 21.45 -10.61 9.13
N VAL A 25 22.35 -10.62 8.15
CA VAL A 25 22.48 -9.52 7.18
C VAL A 25 21.18 -9.35 6.40
N TRP A 26 20.60 -10.43 5.88
CA TRP A 26 19.32 -10.39 5.19
C TRP A 26 18.21 -9.82 6.08
N TRP A 27 18.12 -10.26 7.33
CA TRP A 27 17.11 -9.76 8.27
C TRP A 27 17.26 -8.27 8.58
N ILE A 28 18.51 -7.78 8.73
CA ILE A 28 18.79 -6.35 8.98
C ILE A 28 18.44 -5.51 7.75
N THR A 29 18.78 -5.97 6.53
CA THR A 29 18.45 -5.26 5.30
C THR A 29 16.94 -5.20 5.07
N ASP A 30 16.24 -6.33 5.15
CA ASP A 30 14.77 -6.39 5.05
C ASP A 30 14.07 -5.46 6.08
N TRP A 31 14.58 -5.45 7.32
CA TRP A 31 14.05 -4.56 8.36
C TRP A 31 14.26 -3.08 8.03
N ARG A 32 15.44 -2.70 7.52
CA ARG A 32 15.76 -1.32 7.14
C ARG A 32 14.93 -0.83 5.96
N ASP A 33 14.81 -1.65 4.93
CA ASP A 33 14.06 -1.33 3.72
C ASP A 33 12.57 -1.16 4.04
N ARG A 34 12.01 -2.08 4.82
CA ARG A 34 10.62 -1.98 5.29
C ARG A 34 10.38 -0.72 6.11
N ARG A 35 11.25 -0.38 7.06
CA ARG A 35 11.14 0.86 7.85
C ARG A 35 11.28 2.12 7.01
N GLY A 36 12.10 2.08 5.96
CA GLY A 36 12.22 3.15 4.96
C GLY A 36 10.91 3.36 4.21
N ASN A 37 10.31 2.27 3.73
CA ASN A 37 9.04 2.28 3.04
C ASN A 37 7.89 2.74 3.96
N GLU A 38 7.74 2.18 5.17
CA GLU A 38 6.74 2.59 6.16
C GLU A 38 6.79 4.10 6.45
N ARG A 39 7.98 4.69 6.61
CA ARG A 39 8.13 6.15 6.80
C ARG A 39 7.67 6.96 5.59
N ARG A 40 7.99 6.51 4.37
CA ARG A 40 7.54 7.16 3.13
C ARG A 40 6.02 7.12 3.02
N LEU A 41 5.43 5.95 3.20
CA LEU A 41 3.98 5.76 3.14
C LEU A 41 3.26 6.54 4.25
N GLY A 42 3.81 6.54 5.48
CA GLY A 42 3.32 7.33 6.60
C GLY A 42 3.34 8.83 6.33
N ALA A 43 4.39 9.33 5.66
CA ALA A 43 4.46 10.74 5.28
C ALA A 43 3.37 11.12 4.25
N ILE A 44 3.09 10.25 3.27
CA ILE A 44 2.02 10.43 2.29
C ILE A 44 0.65 10.38 2.99
N ALA A 45 0.40 9.35 3.78
CA ALA A 45 -0.84 9.20 4.54
C ALA A 45 -1.10 10.38 5.47
N SER A 46 -0.06 10.92 6.13
CA SER A 46 -0.17 12.07 7.03
C SER A 46 -0.65 13.33 6.31
N GLN A 47 -0.28 13.53 5.05
CA GLN A 47 -0.77 14.68 4.27
C GLN A 47 -2.27 14.57 3.96
N ILE A 48 -2.77 13.36 3.61
CA ILE A 48 -4.19 13.13 3.39
C ILE A 48 -4.96 13.21 4.71
N ALA A 49 -4.44 12.57 5.77
CA ALA A 49 -5.05 12.56 7.10
C ALA A 49 -5.09 13.96 7.75
N GLY A 50 -4.20 14.87 7.35
CA GLY A 50 -4.06 16.21 7.93
C GLY A 50 -3.39 16.21 9.33
N ARG A 51 -2.78 15.09 9.73
CA ARG A 51 -2.10 14.89 11.02
C ARG A 51 -1.03 13.79 10.89
N PRO A 52 -0.03 13.75 11.78
CA PRO A 52 0.94 12.65 11.77
C PRO A 52 0.27 11.29 11.99
N VAL A 53 0.54 10.33 11.09
CA VAL A 53 0.05 8.95 11.18
C VAL A 53 1.14 7.98 10.74
N GLU A 54 0.99 6.71 11.12
CA GLU A 54 1.91 5.65 10.77
C GLU A 54 1.28 4.62 9.83
N VAL A 55 2.08 4.12 8.88
CA VAL A 55 1.72 3.02 8.00
C VAL A 55 2.61 1.84 8.32
N HIS A 56 2.00 0.69 8.60
CA HIS A 56 2.69 -0.54 8.92
C HIS A 56 2.58 -1.57 7.80
N CYS A 57 3.74 -2.08 7.40
CA CYS A 57 3.88 -3.16 6.42
C CYS A 57 4.23 -4.48 7.13
N PRO A 58 3.54 -5.59 6.83
CA PRO A 58 3.77 -6.86 7.49
C PRO A 58 5.19 -7.40 7.26
N GLY A 59 5.82 -7.86 8.34
CA GLY A 59 7.11 -8.54 8.28
C GLY A 59 7.00 -9.98 7.74
N PRO A 60 8.14 -10.70 7.60
CA PRO A 60 8.17 -12.05 7.04
C PRO A 60 7.32 -13.08 7.81
N LEU A 61 7.09 -12.86 9.10
CA LEU A 61 6.29 -13.76 9.95
C LEU A 61 4.80 -13.37 10.04
N ALA A 62 4.38 -12.33 9.39
CA ALA A 62 3.02 -11.80 9.48
C ALA A 62 1.94 -12.81 9.10
N ARG A 63 2.23 -13.72 8.15
CA ARG A 63 1.32 -14.81 7.76
C ARG A 63 1.00 -15.77 8.90
N LEU A 64 1.94 -15.99 9.82
CA LEU A 64 1.76 -16.92 10.95
C LEU A 64 0.79 -16.38 12.00
N ILE A 65 0.57 -15.06 12.01
CA ILE A 65 -0.33 -14.36 12.94
C ILE A 65 -1.58 -13.78 12.26
N GLY A 66 -1.88 -14.21 11.03
CA GLY A 66 -3.08 -13.81 10.30
C GLY A 66 -3.15 -12.33 9.89
N TRP A 67 -2.02 -11.64 9.85
CA TRP A 67 -1.93 -10.20 9.58
C TRP A 67 -2.06 -9.82 8.09
N ASP A 68 -2.17 -10.80 7.20
CA ASP A 68 -2.12 -10.62 5.73
C ASP A 68 -3.48 -10.93 5.06
N ILE A 69 -4.60 -10.85 5.81
CA ILE A 69 -5.92 -11.27 5.34
C ILE A 69 -6.72 -10.10 4.73
N VAL A 70 -6.47 -8.86 5.16
CA VAL A 70 -7.18 -7.66 4.71
C VAL A 70 -6.23 -6.77 3.91
N GLU A 71 -6.71 -6.09 2.87
CA GLU A 71 -5.88 -5.22 2.01
C GLU A 71 -5.33 -4.02 2.78
N GLY A 72 -6.17 -3.40 3.63
CA GLY A 72 -5.82 -2.35 4.56
C GLY A 72 -6.78 -2.34 5.75
N SER A 73 -6.43 -1.64 6.82
CA SER A 73 -7.34 -1.44 7.95
C SER A 73 -6.92 -0.32 8.88
N VAL A 74 -7.85 0.56 9.19
CA VAL A 74 -7.78 1.53 10.29
C VAL A 74 -8.73 1.10 11.39
N ARG A 75 -8.29 1.19 12.64
CA ARG A 75 -9.15 0.96 13.80
C ARG A 75 -9.72 2.27 14.29
N PHE A 76 -11.00 2.25 14.68
CA PHE A 76 -11.66 3.38 15.30
C PHE A 76 -11.85 3.13 16.80
N ARG A 77 -11.77 4.18 17.60
CA ARG A 77 -12.09 4.17 19.02
C ARG A 77 -13.60 4.19 19.22
N ALA A 78 -14.05 3.95 20.43
CA ALA A 78 -15.49 3.95 20.77
C ALA A 78 -16.18 5.30 20.52
N ASP A 79 -15.44 6.39 20.49
CA ASP A 79 -15.92 7.74 20.18
C ASP A 79 -15.93 8.06 18.68
N GLY A 80 -15.60 7.10 17.81
CA GLY A 80 -15.53 7.26 16.37
C GLY A 80 -14.24 7.91 15.85
N THR A 81 -13.27 8.22 16.72
CA THR A 81 -11.97 8.75 16.26
C THR A 81 -11.06 7.63 15.78
N PRO A 82 -10.35 7.81 14.65
CA PRO A 82 -9.40 6.81 14.18
C PRO A 82 -8.16 6.75 15.07
N HIS A 83 -7.54 5.58 15.14
CA HIS A 83 -6.17 5.45 15.63
C HIS A 83 -5.19 6.17 14.69
N ASP A 84 -3.96 6.38 15.14
CA ASP A 84 -2.93 7.09 14.39
C ASP A 84 -2.11 6.16 13.49
N GLU A 85 -2.61 4.95 13.25
CA GLU A 85 -1.93 3.92 12.47
C GLU A 85 -2.87 3.18 11.54
N THR A 86 -2.36 2.78 10.38
CA THR A 86 -2.99 1.80 9.49
C THR A 86 -2.04 0.65 9.18
N LYS A 87 -2.64 -0.50 8.85
CA LYS A 87 -1.95 -1.69 8.40
C LYS A 87 -2.31 -1.96 6.96
N ILE A 88 -1.29 -2.05 6.09
CA ILE A 88 -1.47 -2.35 4.68
C ILE A 88 -0.91 -3.75 4.41
N ARG A 89 -1.59 -4.52 3.58
CA ARG A 89 -1.18 -5.87 3.19
C ARG A 89 0.24 -5.89 2.61
N LYS A 90 0.96 -6.99 2.85
CA LYS A 90 2.35 -7.16 2.40
C LYS A 90 2.53 -6.93 0.90
N GLN A 91 1.61 -7.45 0.09
CA GLN A 91 1.68 -7.31 -1.36
C GLN A 91 1.51 -5.85 -1.78
N SER A 92 0.53 -5.14 -1.23
CA SER A 92 0.31 -3.72 -1.52
C SER A 92 1.50 -2.87 -1.07
N CYS A 93 2.08 -3.13 0.11
CA CYS A 93 3.35 -2.50 0.52
C CYS A 93 4.49 -2.74 -0.47
N ALA A 94 4.64 -3.96 -0.99
CA ALA A 94 5.68 -4.30 -1.96
C ALA A 94 5.47 -3.61 -3.31
N GLU A 95 4.22 -3.44 -3.76
CA GLU A 95 3.89 -2.72 -4.99
C GLU A 95 4.13 -1.21 -4.85
N LEU A 96 3.78 -0.61 -3.71
CA LEU A 96 4.05 0.80 -3.40
C LEU A 96 5.57 1.08 -3.35
N ASP A 97 6.33 0.19 -2.74
CA ASP A 97 7.79 0.26 -2.72
C ASP A 97 8.38 0.13 -4.13
N ALA A 98 7.91 -0.86 -4.90
CA ALA A 98 8.33 -1.05 -6.29
C ALA A 98 8.00 0.15 -7.18
N LEU A 99 6.88 0.81 -6.96
CA LEU A 99 6.50 2.05 -7.64
C LEU A 99 7.47 3.18 -7.28
N ALA A 100 7.72 3.39 -5.99
CA ALA A 100 8.59 4.46 -5.49
C ALA A 100 10.06 4.30 -5.91
N GLU A 101 10.51 3.07 -6.17
CA GLU A 101 11.85 2.77 -6.70
C GLU A 101 11.91 2.74 -8.23
N GLY A 102 10.84 3.10 -8.94
CA GLY A 102 10.78 3.09 -10.39
C GLY A 102 10.73 1.71 -11.04
N ARG A 103 10.58 0.63 -10.25
CA ARG A 103 10.50 -0.75 -10.75
C ARG A 103 9.19 -1.05 -11.48
N ARG A 104 8.24 -0.11 -11.50
CA ARG A 104 6.95 -0.19 -12.21
C ARG A 104 6.86 0.71 -13.45
N ALA A 105 7.99 1.14 -13.99
CA ALA A 105 8.03 2.06 -15.13
C ALA A 105 7.28 1.54 -16.37
N LYS A 106 7.32 0.22 -16.64
CA LYS A 106 6.61 -0.40 -17.78
C LYS A 106 5.10 -0.38 -17.57
N GLU A 107 4.64 -0.71 -16.37
CA GLU A 107 3.25 -0.71 -15.97
C GLU A 107 2.67 0.71 -16.01
N LEU A 108 3.41 1.69 -15.50
CA LEU A 108 3.07 3.11 -15.56
C LEU A 108 2.98 3.62 -17.00
N ALA A 109 3.96 3.27 -17.85
CA ALA A 109 3.92 3.65 -19.26
C ALA A 109 2.75 3.01 -20.00
N CYS A 110 2.31 1.82 -19.60
CA CYS A 110 1.16 1.15 -20.17
C CYS A 110 -0.15 1.82 -19.74
N VAL A 111 -0.37 2.01 -18.45
CA VAL A 111 -1.60 2.65 -17.94
C VAL A 111 -1.73 4.08 -18.48
N GLY A 112 -0.64 4.86 -18.55
CA GLY A 112 -0.63 6.20 -19.12
C GLY A 112 -1.08 6.25 -20.58
N ARG A 113 -0.73 5.23 -21.38
CA ARG A 113 -1.14 5.18 -22.80
C ARG A 113 -2.54 4.64 -23.03
N THR A 114 -2.99 3.71 -22.21
CA THR A 114 -4.21 2.93 -22.45
C THR A 114 -5.36 3.28 -21.53
N GLY A 115 -5.09 3.94 -20.40
CA GLY A 115 -6.07 4.16 -19.33
C GLY A 115 -6.53 2.86 -18.64
N ILE A 116 -5.80 1.76 -18.84
CA ILE A 116 -6.12 0.45 -18.28
C ILE A 116 -4.90 -0.09 -17.53
N ALA A 117 -5.13 -0.68 -16.35
CA ALA A 117 -4.09 -1.34 -15.58
C ALA A 117 -3.58 -2.60 -16.29
N CYS A 118 -2.36 -2.55 -16.80
CA CYS A 118 -1.79 -3.58 -17.66
C CYS A 118 -1.17 -4.73 -16.89
N GLY A 119 -1.62 -5.94 -17.18
CA GLY A 119 -1.11 -7.17 -16.58
C GLY A 119 -1.37 -7.26 -15.08
N ARG A 120 -0.78 -8.26 -14.42
CA ARG A 120 -0.98 -8.48 -12.99
C ARG A 120 -0.38 -7.36 -12.15
N HIS A 121 0.89 -7.06 -12.34
CA HIS A 121 1.56 -6.01 -11.56
C HIS A 121 0.96 -4.62 -11.77
N GLY A 122 0.49 -4.29 -12.98
CA GLY A 122 -0.21 -3.02 -13.21
C GLY A 122 -1.48 -2.92 -12.37
N ARG A 123 -2.30 -3.97 -12.32
CA ARG A 123 -3.50 -3.98 -11.48
C ARG A 123 -3.16 -3.94 -9.98
N GLU A 124 -2.18 -4.71 -9.55
CA GLU A 124 -1.73 -4.74 -8.15
C GLU A 124 -1.16 -3.38 -7.72
N THR A 125 -0.43 -2.69 -8.60
CA THR A 125 0.11 -1.34 -8.33
C THR A 125 -1.02 -0.30 -8.23
N VAL A 126 -1.98 -0.32 -9.17
CA VAL A 126 -3.14 0.58 -9.15
C VAL A 126 -3.94 0.37 -7.86
N MET A 127 -4.25 -0.87 -7.51
CA MET A 127 -4.95 -1.22 -6.27
C MET A 127 -4.14 -0.82 -5.03
N ALA A 128 -2.82 -0.98 -5.01
CA ALA A 128 -2.00 -0.61 -3.85
C ALA A 128 -2.01 0.91 -3.60
N VAL A 129 -1.98 1.73 -4.66
CA VAL A 129 -2.12 3.19 -4.55
C VAL A 129 -3.50 3.58 -4.02
N ASP A 130 -4.53 2.89 -4.49
CA ASP A 130 -5.89 3.08 -4.00
C ASP A 130 -6.01 2.73 -2.52
N VAL A 131 -5.56 1.56 -2.10
CA VAL A 131 -5.55 1.14 -0.68
C VAL A 131 -4.85 2.16 0.21
N LEU A 132 -3.67 2.68 -0.18
CA LEU A 132 -2.97 3.70 0.61
C LEU A 132 -3.81 4.98 0.73
N SER A 133 -4.43 5.43 -0.36
CA SER A 133 -5.29 6.61 -0.36
C SER A 133 -6.54 6.39 0.49
N HIS A 134 -7.20 5.25 0.36
CA HIS A 134 -8.41 4.84 1.08
C HIS A 134 -8.18 4.80 2.60
N GLU A 135 -7.16 4.09 3.04
CA GLU A 135 -6.80 4.02 4.47
C GLU A 135 -6.42 5.39 5.04
N SER A 136 -5.83 6.26 4.21
CA SER A 136 -5.50 7.62 4.62
C SER A 136 -6.75 8.48 4.86
N TRP A 137 -7.85 8.25 4.15
CA TRP A 137 -9.13 8.89 4.42
C TRP A 137 -9.79 8.35 5.67
N HIS A 138 -9.67 7.07 5.97
CA HIS A 138 -10.08 6.53 7.28
C HIS A 138 -9.26 7.16 8.42
N LEU A 139 -7.94 7.32 8.25
CA LEU A 139 -7.09 8.02 9.21
C LEU A 139 -7.47 9.50 9.38
N ARG A 140 -8.07 10.13 8.37
CA ARG A 140 -8.63 11.49 8.46
C ARG A 140 -9.94 11.53 9.26
N GLY A 141 -10.60 10.40 9.49
CA GLY A 141 -11.84 10.28 10.25
C GLY A 141 -13.08 9.95 9.40
N VAL A 142 -12.92 9.65 8.12
CA VAL A 142 -14.00 9.14 7.28
C VAL A 142 -14.27 7.68 7.69
N ILE A 143 -15.47 7.38 8.18
CA ILE A 143 -15.86 6.03 8.65
C ILE A 143 -16.56 5.25 7.55
N ASP A 144 -17.35 5.95 6.72
CA ASP A 144 -18.12 5.34 5.65
C ASP A 144 -17.21 4.87 4.53
N GLU A 145 -17.33 3.59 4.16
CA GLU A 145 -16.48 2.94 3.16
C GLU A 145 -16.68 3.53 1.75
N ALA A 146 -17.92 3.85 1.37
CA ALA A 146 -18.20 4.41 0.05
C ALA A 146 -17.70 5.87 -0.06
N GLU A 147 -17.75 6.63 1.03
CA GLU A 147 -17.15 7.96 1.10
C GLU A 147 -15.62 7.89 1.05
N ALA A 148 -15.00 6.99 1.84
CA ALA A 148 -13.55 6.79 1.86
C ALA A 148 -13.05 6.38 0.47
N GLU A 149 -13.73 5.44 -0.18
CA GLU A 149 -13.40 4.98 -1.53
C GLU A 149 -13.52 6.09 -2.58
N CYS A 150 -14.62 6.84 -2.56
CA CYS A 150 -14.80 7.95 -3.50
C CYS A 150 -13.73 9.03 -3.35
N ARG A 151 -13.35 9.36 -2.12
CA ARG A 151 -12.28 10.33 -1.84
C ARG A 151 -10.90 9.76 -2.19
N SER A 152 -10.72 8.43 -2.01
CA SER A 152 -9.51 7.73 -2.45
C SER A 152 -9.29 7.91 -3.93
N LEU A 153 -10.26 7.58 -4.76
CA LEU A 153 -10.20 7.72 -6.23
C LEU A 153 -9.73 9.11 -6.65
N GLN A 154 -10.23 10.16 -6.02
CA GLN A 154 -9.89 11.55 -6.32
C GLN A 154 -8.51 11.99 -5.82
N THR A 155 -7.93 11.27 -4.84
CA THR A 155 -6.58 11.53 -4.32
C THR A 155 -5.52 10.60 -4.88
N MET A 156 -5.91 9.51 -5.56
CA MET A 156 -4.99 8.53 -6.14
C MET A 156 -3.93 9.14 -7.05
N ALA A 157 -4.32 10.08 -7.91
CA ALA A 157 -3.39 10.73 -8.85
C ALA A 157 -2.26 11.44 -8.10
N TRP A 158 -2.59 12.14 -7.02
CA TRP A 158 -1.61 12.79 -6.15
C TRP A 158 -0.76 11.75 -5.40
N THR A 159 -1.38 10.73 -4.81
CA THR A 159 -0.67 9.65 -4.10
C THR A 159 0.36 8.97 -5.01
N ALA A 160 -0.03 8.63 -6.24
CA ALA A 160 0.87 8.05 -7.24
C ALA A 160 2.06 8.96 -7.56
N GLN A 161 1.83 10.28 -7.67
CA GLN A 161 2.90 11.26 -7.89
C GLN A 161 3.90 11.31 -6.72
N GLN A 162 3.43 11.21 -5.48
CA GLN A 162 4.32 11.12 -4.31
C GLN A 162 5.20 9.85 -4.33
N LEU A 163 4.78 8.84 -5.08
CA LEU A 163 5.49 7.59 -5.30
C LEU A 163 6.26 7.55 -6.64
N GLY A 164 6.44 8.69 -7.31
CA GLY A 164 7.29 8.83 -8.49
C GLY A 164 6.57 8.70 -9.84
N ALA A 165 5.25 8.56 -9.88
CA ALA A 165 4.50 8.63 -11.13
C ALA A 165 4.45 10.08 -11.66
N THR A 166 4.33 10.26 -12.97
CA THR A 166 3.99 11.57 -13.54
C THR A 166 2.53 11.92 -13.26
N ALA A 167 2.17 13.20 -13.37
CA ALA A 167 0.77 13.65 -13.19
C ALA A 167 -0.18 12.91 -14.15
N GLU A 168 0.23 12.71 -15.39
CA GLU A 168 -0.53 11.98 -16.41
C GLU A 168 -0.73 10.50 -16.02
N GLN A 169 0.35 9.83 -15.58
CA GLN A 169 0.30 8.44 -15.12
C GLN A 169 -0.59 8.28 -13.89
N GLY A 170 -0.45 9.17 -12.90
CA GLY A 170 -1.29 9.17 -11.70
C GLY A 170 -2.77 9.32 -12.04
N ARG A 171 -3.11 10.25 -12.92
CA ARG A 171 -4.48 10.42 -13.41
C ARG A 171 -5.00 9.18 -14.16
N ALA A 172 -4.18 8.58 -15.02
CA ALA A 172 -4.55 7.36 -15.73
C ALA A 172 -4.79 6.18 -14.76
N MET A 173 -4.03 6.10 -13.65
CA MET A 173 -4.26 5.10 -12.61
C MET A 173 -5.61 5.32 -11.90
N ALA A 174 -5.94 6.56 -11.52
CA ALA A 174 -7.23 6.87 -10.90
C ALA A 174 -8.41 6.54 -11.83
N LEU A 175 -8.31 6.90 -13.10
CA LEU A 175 -9.31 6.55 -14.12
C LEU A 175 -9.42 5.04 -14.34
N ALA A 176 -8.30 4.31 -14.36
CA ALA A 176 -8.29 2.87 -14.50
C ALA A 176 -8.99 2.18 -13.32
N GLN A 177 -8.77 2.66 -12.10
CA GLN A 177 -9.45 2.16 -10.89
C GLN A 177 -10.94 2.49 -10.93
N PHE A 178 -11.31 3.74 -11.22
CA PHE A 178 -12.69 4.19 -11.28
C PHE A 178 -13.51 3.46 -12.34
N ASN A 179 -12.98 3.31 -13.55
CA ASN A 179 -13.68 2.65 -14.66
C ASN A 179 -13.62 1.12 -14.61
N GLY A 180 -12.70 0.56 -13.83
CA GLY A 180 -12.49 -0.87 -13.64
C GLY A 180 -13.00 -1.37 -12.30
N ALA A 181 -12.08 -1.57 -11.36
CA ALA A 181 -12.34 -2.25 -10.09
C ALA A 181 -13.47 -1.59 -9.26
N TYR A 182 -13.53 -0.26 -9.19
CA TYR A 182 -14.56 0.44 -8.43
C TYR A 182 -15.99 0.04 -8.84
N ARG A 183 -16.24 -0.13 -10.13
CA ARG A 183 -17.57 -0.50 -10.63
C ARG A 183 -17.99 -1.93 -10.24
N GLU A 184 -17.01 -2.78 -9.94
CA GLU A 184 -17.21 -4.18 -9.56
C GLU A 184 -17.16 -4.39 -8.03
N MET A 185 -16.81 -3.35 -7.26
CA MET A 185 -16.78 -3.42 -5.79
C MET A 185 -18.15 -3.74 -5.21
N PRO A 186 -18.21 -4.37 -4.01
CA PRO A 186 -19.45 -4.52 -3.25
C PRO A 186 -20.14 -3.16 -3.00
N GLU A 187 -21.45 -3.18 -2.86
CA GLU A 187 -22.28 -1.97 -2.76
C GLU A 187 -21.84 -1.02 -1.63
N GLN A 188 -21.34 -1.58 -0.52
CA GLN A 188 -20.83 -0.81 0.61
C GLN A 188 -19.64 0.10 0.31
N TYR A 189 -18.93 -0.14 -0.79
CA TYR A 189 -17.80 0.69 -1.27
C TYR A 189 -18.20 1.65 -2.38
N ARG A 190 -19.46 1.63 -2.82
CA ARG A 190 -19.92 2.44 -3.95
C ARG A 190 -21.00 3.42 -3.56
N SER A 191 -20.92 4.63 -4.09
CA SER A 191 -21.95 5.66 -3.90
C SER A 191 -22.34 6.31 -5.22
N GLY A 192 -23.62 6.53 -5.43
CA GLY A 192 -24.11 7.36 -6.54
C GLY A 192 -23.71 8.84 -6.40
N ALA A 193 -23.28 9.26 -5.21
CA ALA A 193 -22.71 10.58 -4.98
C ALA A 193 -21.24 10.70 -5.40
N CYS A 194 -20.60 9.57 -5.82
CA CYS A 194 -19.23 9.54 -6.33
C CYS A 194 -19.23 9.81 -7.86
N ALA A 195 -19.45 11.03 -8.22
CA ALA A 195 -19.51 11.49 -9.60
C ALA A 195 -19.15 12.97 -9.68
N ASP A 196 -18.79 13.43 -10.87
CA ASP A 196 -18.50 14.82 -11.18
C ASP A 196 -19.65 15.76 -10.73
N GLY A 197 -19.32 16.81 -9.98
CA GLY A 197 -20.27 17.77 -9.42
C GLY A 197 -21.23 17.21 -8.35
N ALA A 198 -21.09 15.95 -7.94
CA ALA A 198 -21.94 15.33 -6.92
C ALA A 198 -21.43 15.59 -5.48
N ALA A 199 -22.18 15.15 -4.47
CA ALA A 199 -21.92 15.50 -3.06
C ALA A 199 -20.57 15.01 -2.49
N LEU A 200 -19.96 13.98 -3.07
CA LEU A 200 -18.65 13.48 -2.68
C LEU A 200 -17.51 13.96 -3.58
N ASP A 201 -17.80 14.86 -4.53
CA ASP A 201 -16.78 15.48 -5.33
C ASP A 201 -15.96 16.48 -4.49
N LEU A 202 -14.64 16.25 -4.43
CA LEU A 202 -13.70 17.11 -3.70
C LEU A 202 -13.38 18.40 -4.47
N ARG A 203 -13.74 18.46 -5.77
CA ARG A 203 -13.39 19.54 -6.68
C ARG A 203 -14.55 19.83 -7.63
N PRO A 204 -15.74 20.21 -7.10
CA PRO A 204 -16.95 20.37 -7.90
C PRO A 204 -16.85 21.47 -8.98
N ASP A 205 -15.83 22.33 -8.88
CA ASP A 205 -15.56 23.39 -9.86
C ASP A 205 -14.56 22.95 -10.96
N ASP A 206 -14.07 21.70 -10.91
CA ASP A 206 -13.11 21.13 -11.85
C ASP A 206 -13.75 19.92 -12.57
N ASP A 207 -13.94 20.02 -13.88
CA ASP A 207 -14.53 18.97 -14.73
C ASP A 207 -13.68 17.69 -14.89
N ARG A 208 -12.66 17.52 -14.04
CA ARG A 208 -11.69 16.41 -14.07
C ARG A 208 -11.92 15.38 -12.97
N PHE A 209 -13.08 14.76 -12.96
CA PHE A 209 -13.38 13.66 -12.04
C PHE A 209 -12.89 12.29 -12.58
N PRO A 210 -12.35 11.39 -11.75
CA PRO A 210 -11.91 11.54 -10.38
C PRO A 210 -10.59 12.25 -10.20
#